data_00bf0ffb5ff75353eba9878128bd2301
#
_entry.id   00bf0ffb5ff75353eba9878128bd2301
#
_cell.length_a   1.000
_cell.length_b   1.000
_cell.length_c   1.000
_cell.angle_alpha   90.00
_cell.angle_beta   90.00
_cell.angle_gamma   90.00
#
_symmetry.space_group_name_H-M   'P 1'
#
loop_
_entity.id
_entity.type
_entity.pdbx_description
1 polymer ?
#
loop_
_entity_poly.entity_id
_entity_poly.type
_entity_poly.pdbx_seq_one_letter_code
_entity_poly.pdbx_strand_id
1 'polypeptide(L)'
;MTHVFPASLQAPRSRLSPNGLELSRIVAGMWRIGEWNMSAQQRLAFIEQCMALGVTSFDHADIYGDYSAEGLFGEALALQPGLRDKMELVSKCGIKLLSPHRPGHAIQHYDTSAAHITSSVEQSLRQLRTDRLDLLLIHRPDPLMDFDEIASAFSELKTAGKVLHFGVSNFSRHQFESLHRRFPLATNQVEFSPLHTQPVFDETFDGLQDLGIAPMAWSPLAGGRLFQGGDANVENLRNVIKDIADELQRPFASVVFAWIMQVPCKPLPLTGTGRIEAVGVAVEGTQFTLSRSDWFAILRAARGHEVA
;
A
#
# COMPACT_ATOMS: atom_id res chain seq x y z
N MET A 1 -24.01 -13.23 8.73
CA MET A 1 -24.81 -12.03 8.42
C MET A 1 -24.02 -11.20 7.45
N THR A 2 -24.57 -10.87 6.28
CA THR A 2 -23.97 -9.96 5.32
C THR A 2 -24.00 -8.55 5.94
N HIS A 3 -22.86 -7.99 6.22
CA HIS A 3 -22.74 -6.62 6.74
C HIS A 3 -23.19 -5.65 5.64
N VAL A 4 -24.25 -4.91 5.88
CA VAL A 4 -24.80 -3.94 4.93
C VAL A 4 -24.22 -2.57 5.27
N PHE A 5 -23.40 -2.03 4.38
CA PHE A 5 -22.85 -0.70 4.53
C PHE A 5 -23.87 0.39 4.20
N PRO A 6 -23.85 1.52 4.91
CA PRO A 6 -24.68 2.66 4.51
C PRO A 6 -24.24 3.16 3.12
N ALA A 7 -25.19 3.61 2.32
CA ALA A 7 -24.91 4.14 0.98
C ALA A 7 -23.97 5.37 0.96
N SER A 8 -23.83 6.03 2.12
CA SER A 8 -22.92 7.17 2.32
C SER A 8 -21.49 6.76 2.69
N LEU A 9 -21.20 5.45 2.84
CA LEU A 9 -19.86 5.01 3.23
C LEU A 9 -18.86 5.27 2.11
N GLN A 10 -17.91 6.17 2.34
CA GLN A 10 -16.82 6.46 1.41
C GLN A 10 -15.52 6.72 2.15
N ALA A 11 -14.43 6.23 1.57
CA ALA A 11 -13.08 6.56 2.04
C ALA A 11 -12.79 8.04 1.75
N PRO A 12 -12.33 8.83 2.72
CA PRO A 12 -11.88 10.19 2.46
C PRO A 12 -10.60 10.21 1.63
N ARG A 13 -10.27 11.36 1.05
CA ARG A 13 -8.97 11.61 0.42
C ARG A 13 -7.93 11.93 1.49
N SER A 14 -6.68 11.58 1.25
CA SER A 14 -5.57 11.84 2.14
C SER A 14 -4.34 12.31 1.36
N ARG A 15 -3.77 13.43 1.79
CA ARG A 15 -2.55 13.96 1.22
C ARG A 15 -1.35 13.18 1.75
N LEU A 16 -0.49 12.70 0.84
CA LEU A 16 0.73 11.95 1.20
C LEU A 16 1.89 12.84 1.61
N SER A 17 2.01 14.02 0.99
CA SER A 17 3.12 14.93 1.24
C SER A 17 2.69 16.37 1.07
N PRO A 18 3.45 17.36 1.58
CA PRO A 18 3.14 18.78 1.40
C PRO A 18 2.97 19.20 -0.06
N ASN A 19 3.61 18.52 -0.99
CA ASN A 19 3.64 18.85 -2.42
C ASN A 19 2.52 18.20 -3.25
N GLY A 20 1.50 17.63 -2.61
CA GLY A 20 0.20 17.57 -3.25
C GLY A 20 -0.31 16.26 -3.78
N LEU A 21 0.41 15.12 -3.73
CA LEU A 21 -0.22 13.84 -4.11
C LEU A 21 -1.27 13.46 -3.08
N GLU A 22 -2.51 13.28 -3.54
CA GLU A 22 -3.61 12.78 -2.73
C GLU A 22 -4.02 11.39 -3.21
N LEU A 23 -4.14 10.46 -2.26
CA LEU A 23 -4.69 9.12 -2.48
C LEU A 23 -5.97 8.92 -1.68
N SER A 24 -6.74 7.89 -1.99
CA SER A 24 -7.81 7.44 -1.09
C SER A 24 -7.20 6.94 0.23
N ARG A 25 -7.87 7.22 1.34
CA ARG A 25 -7.38 6.88 2.70
C ARG A 25 -7.14 5.38 2.89
N ILE A 26 -7.88 4.56 2.15
CA ILE A 26 -7.65 3.13 1.96
C ILE A 26 -7.17 2.93 0.53
N VAL A 27 -6.12 2.15 0.34
CA VAL A 27 -5.54 1.85 -0.97
C VAL A 27 -5.84 0.39 -1.32
N ALA A 28 -6.31 0.13 -2.53
CA ALA A 28 -6.57 -1.22 -3.00
C ALA A 28 -5.27 -1.86 -3.55
N GLY A 29 -4.75 -2.89 -2.87
CA GLY A 29 -3.55 -3.62 -3.27
C GLY A 29 -3.88 -4.74 -4.26
N MET A 30 -3.20 -4.75 -5.41
CA MET A 30 -3.47 -5.67 -6.52
C MET A 30 -2.53 -6.89 -6.56
N TRP A 31 -1.73 -7.13 -5.52
CA TRP A 31 -0.77 -8.23 -5.47
C TRP A 31 -1.38 -9.59 -5.83
N ARG A 32 -2.61 -9.85 -5.36
CA ARG A 32 -3.30 -11.15 -5.54
C ARG A 32 -4.33 -11.15 -6.66
N ILE A 33 -4.35 -10.16 -7.54
CA ILE A 33 -5.39 -10.04 -8.59
C ILE A 33 -5.51 -11.28 -9.47
N GLY A 34 -4.41 -11.99 -9.72
CA GLY A 34 -4.39 -13.26 -10.46
C GLY A 34 -5.00 -14.43 -9.69
N GLU A 35 -4.98 -14.39 -8.35
CA GLU A 35 -5.54 -15.46 -7.50
C GLU A 35 -7.07 -15.35 -7.36
N TRP A 36 -7.66 -14.21 -7.70
CA TRP A 36 -9.11 -14.00 -7.56
C TRP A 36 -9.95 -14.73 -8.61
N ASN A 37 -9.31 -15.28 -9.65
CA ASN A 37 -9.97 -16.01 -10.74
C ASN A 37 -11.11 -15.23 -11.41
N MET A 38 -10.97 -13.90 -11.51
CA MET A 38 -11.93 -12.99 -12.13
C MET A 38 -11.65 -12.83 -13.63
N SER A 39 -12.70 -12.77 -14.44
CA SER A 39 -12.60 -12.27 -15.82
C SER A 39 -12.27 -10.78 -15.84
N ALA A 40 -11.89 -10.23 -17.01
CA ALA A 40 -11.64 -8.79 -17.16
C ALA A 40 -12.86 -7.95 -16.79
N GLN A 41 -14.08 -8.40 -17.14
CA GLN A 41 -15.33 -7.74 -16.77
C GLN A 41 -15.58 -7.77 -15.27
N GLN A 42 -15.29 -8.89 -14.60
CA GLN A 42 -15.44 -9.00 -13.14
C GLN A 42 -14.42 -8.13 -12.42
N ARG A 43 -13.16 -8.05 -12.94
CA ARG A 43 -12.15 -7.13 -12.41
C ARG A 43 -12.57 -5.66 -12.58
N LEU A 44 -13.13 -5.30 -13.74
CA LEU A 44 -13.67 -3.96 -13.96
C LEU A 44 -14.78 -3.65 -12.95
N ALA A 45 -15.75 -4.54 -12.79
CA ALA A 45 -16.85 -4.36 -11.83
C ALA A 45 -16.33 -4.20 -10.39
N PHE A 46 -15.29 -4.96 -9.99
CA PHE A 46 -14.65 -4.80 -8.69
C PHE A 46 -13.96 -3.42 -8.55
N ILE A 47 -13.25 -2.96 -9.57
CA ILE A 47 -12.63 -1.62 -9.59
C ILE A 47 -13.69 -0.53 -9.42
N GLU A 48 -14.80 -0.60 -10.17
CA GLU A 48 -15.91 0.36 -10.07
C GLU A 48 -16.56 0.34 -8.67
N GLN A 49 -16.73 -0.83 -8.07
CA GLN A 49 -17.24 -0.97 -6.71
C GLN A 49 -16.27 -0.38 -5.67
N CYS A 50 -14.96 -0.56 -5.83
CA CYS A 50 -13.96 0.11 -4.99
C CYS A 50 -14.10 1.64 -5.10
N MET A 51 -14.20 2.16 -6.32
CA MET A 51 -14.35 3.59 -6.57
C MET A 51 -15.66 4.15 -6.00
N ALA A 52 -16.75 3.38 -6.04
CA ALA A 52 -18.02 3.75 -5.39
C ALA A 52 -17.90 3.85 -3.86
N LEU A 53 -16.95 3.14 -3.25
CA LEU A 53 -16.57 3.27 -1.83
C LEU A 53 -15.52 4.36 -1.57
N GLY A 54 -15.20 5.21 -2.57
CA GLY A 54 -14.16 6.24 -2.45
C GLY A 54 -12.72 5.69 -2.48
N VAL A 55 -12.53 4.40 -2.78
CA VAL A 55 -11.21 3.78 -2.93
C VAL A 55 -10.78 3.90 -4.39
N THR A 56 -10.07 4.98 -4.72
CA THR A 56 -9.65 5.33 -6.07
C THR A 56 -8.18 5.04 -6.35
N SER A 57 -7.41 4.69 -5.33
CA SER A 57 -5.98 4.44 -5.44
C SER A 57 -5.70 2.94 -5.47
N PHE A 58 -4.97 2.48 -6.50
CA PHE A 58 -4.67 1.07 -6.75
C PHE A 58 -3.16 0.84 -6.74
N ASP A 59 -2.69 -0.07 -5.87
CA ASP A 59 -1.28 -0.34 -5.63
C ASP A 59 -0.83 -1.62 -6.33
N HIS A 60 0.11 -1.48 -7.23
CA HIS A 60 0.74 -2.51 -8.04
C HIS A 60 2.23 -2.65 -7.73
N ALA A 61 2.87 -3.59 -8.40
CA ALA A 61 4.30 -3.67 -8.64
C ALA A 61 4.55 -4.49 -9.91
N ASP A 62 5.64 -4.18 -10.60
CA ASP A 62 6.03 -4.89 -11.83
C ASP A 62 6.17 -6.40 -11.64
N ILE A 63 6.63 -6.85 -10.44
CA ILE A 63 6.83 -8.26 -10.12
C ILE A 63 5.57 -9.01 -9.65
N TYR A 64 4.46 -8.33 -9.37
CA TYR A 64 3.28 -8.98 -8.80
C TYR A 64 2.67 -10.01 -9.74
N GLY A 65 2.18 -11.13 -9.16
CA GLY A 65 1.64 -12.23 -9.95
C GLY A 65 2.63 -12.81 -10.94
N ASP A 66 3.92 -12.86 -10.60
CA ASP A 66 5.00 -13.26 -11.49
C ASP A 66 5.01 -12.43 -12.80
N TYR A 67 4.99 -11.11 -12.66
CA TYR A 67 4.94 -10.10 -13.74
C TYR A 67 3.63 -10.06 -14.56
N SER A 68 2.52 -10.60 -14.03
CA SER A 68 1.23 -10.63 -14.72
C SER A 68 0.17 -9.67 -14.16
N ALA A 69 0.27 -9.25 -12.89
CA ALA A 69 -0.80 -8.53 -12.19
C ALA A 69 -1.18 -7.20 -12.86
N GLU A 70 -0.20 -6.41 -13.31
CA GLU A 70 -0.44 -5.16 -14.03
C GLU A 70 -1.20 -5.40 -15.35
N GLY A 71 -0.86 -6.46 -16.10
CA GLY A 71 -1.55 -6.83 -17.33
C GLY A 71 -3.02 -7.19 -17.10
N LEU A 72 -3.29 -7.96 -16.03
CA LEU A 72 -4.65 -8.32 -15.65
C LEU A 72 -5.51 -7.10 -15.27
N PHE A 73 -4.91 -6.10 -14.61
CA PHE A 73 -5.59 -4.84 -14.30
C PHE A 73 -5.79 -4.00 -15.57
N GLY A 74 -4.77 -3.89 -16.42
CA GLY A 74 -4.83 -3.17 -17.69
C GLY A 74 -5.87 -3.72 -18.67
N GLU A 75 -6.09 -5.05 -18.69
CA GLU A 75 -7.21 -5.66 -19.43
C GLU A 75 -8.57 -5.14 -18.98
N ALA A 76 -8.78 -4.98 -17.67
CA ALA A 76 -10.02 -4.43 -17.13
C ALA A 76 -10.17 -2.95 -17.50
N LEU A 77 -9.11 -2.13 -17.38
CA LEU A 77 -9.14 -0.72 -17.73
C LEU A 77 -9.48 -0.48 -19.23
N ALA A 78 -8.99 -1.37 -20.09
CA ALA A 78 -9.26 -1.25 -21.54
C ALA A 78 -10.74 -1.42 -21.90
N LEU A 79 -11.55 -2.02 -21.02
CA LEU A 79 -13.00 -2.18 -21.25
C LEU A 79 -13.76 -0.87 -21.01
N GLN A 80 -13.18 0.09 -20.28
CA GLN A 80 -13.83 1.37 -19.96
C GLN A 80 -12.83 2.53 -20.10
N PRO A 81 -12.61 3.02 -21.31
CA PRO A 81 -11.79 4.21 -21.55
C PRO A 81 -12.28 5.40 -20.70
N GLY A 82 -11.35 6.18 -20.16
CA GLY A 82 -11.65 7.32 -19.28
C GLY A 82 -11.81 6.98 -17.79
N LEU A 83 -11.86 5.70 -17.39
CA LEU A 83 -11.82 5.32 -15.99
C LEU A 83 -10.46 5.67 -15.35
N ARG A 84 -9.39 5.58 -16.14
CA ARG A 84 -8.01 5.91 -15.74
C ARG A 84 -7.87 7.31 -15.13
N ASP A 85 -8.59 8.30 -15.66
CA ASP A 85 -8.50 9.68 -15.18
C ASP A 85 -9.20 9.94 -13.83
N LYS A 86 -9.89 8.92 -13.32
CA LYS A 86 -10.62 8.98 -12.05
C LYS A 86 -9.95 8.20 -10.92
N MET A 87 -8.72 7.71 -11.15
CA MET A 87 -7.98 6.88 -10.21
C MET A 87 -6.51 7.26 -10.13
N GLU A 88 -5.86 6.83 -9.08
CA GLU A 88 -4.42 6.90 -8.93
C GLU A 88 -3.82 5.50 -9.03
N LEU A 89 -2.85 5.35 -9.93
CA LEU A 89 -2.08 4.12 -10.11
C LEU A 89 -0.71 4.26 -9.48
N VAL A 90 -0.46 3.42 -8.48
CA VAL A 90 0.84 3.24 -7.85
C VAL A 90 1.48 1.98 -8.41
N SER A 91 2.75 2.05 -8.79
CA SER A 91 3.52 0.84 -9.12
C SER A 91 4.91 0.89 -8.49
N LYS A 92 5.65 -0.22 -8.56
CA LYS A 92 6.96 -0.36 -7.93
C LYS A 92 7.90 -1.09 -8.89
N CYS A 93 9.21 -0.79 -8.78
CA CYS A 93 10.26 -1.47 -9.52
C CYS A 93 11.51 -1.68 -8.65
N GLY A 94 12.50 -2.39 -9.16
CA GLY A 94 13.79 -2.59 -8.51
C GLY A 94 14.02 -3.97 -7.93
N ILE A 95 13.06 -4.91 -8.06
CA ILE A 95 13.26 -6.32 -7.73
C ILE A 95 13.28 -7.13 -9.04
N LYS A 96 14.25 -8.00 -9.20
CA LYS A 96 14.32 -8.97 -10.31
C LYS A 96 14.13 -10.38 -9.78
N LEU A 97 12.95 -10.95 -10.01
CA LEU A 97 12.64 -12.33 -9.61
C LEU A 97 13.19 -13.33 -10.63
N LEU A 98 13.50 -14.54 -10.17
CA LEU A 98 13.58 -15.69 -11.05
C LEU A 98 12.17 -16.00 -11.56
N SER A 99 11.99 -15.96 -12.89
CA SER A 99 10.67 -16.15 -13.50
C SER A 99 10.82 -16.70 -14.91
N PRO A 100 9.93 -17.63 -15.33
CA PRO A 100 9.82 -18.03 -16.72
C PRO A 100 9.51 -16.86 -17.66
N HIS A 101 8.84 -15.82 -17.15
CA HIS A 101 8.54 -14.60 -17.90
C HIS A 101 9.73 -13.64 -18.02
N ARG A 102 10.86 -13.95 -17.35
CA ARG A 102 12.10 -13.18 -17.36
C ARG A 102 13.31 -14.12 -17.43
N PRO A 103 13.49 -14.87 -18.56
CA PRO A 103 14.52 -15.91 -18.67
C PRO A 103 15.96 -15.37 -18.58
N GLY A 104 16.17 -14.06 -18.75
CA GLY A 104 17.47 -13.42 -18.55
C GLY A 104 17.87 -13.18 -17.09
N HIS A 105 16.99 -13.45 -16.12
CA HIS A 105 17.32 -13.32 -14.70
C HIS A 105 17.93 -14.63 -14.19
N ALA A 106 19.24 -14.65 -13.95
CA ALA A 106 19.96 -15.84 -13.48
C ALA A 106 19.82 -16.08 -11.97
N ILE A 107 19.61 -15.02 -11.19
CA ILE A 107 19.38 -15.05 -9.75
C ILE A 107 18.34 -13.99 -9.36
N GLN A 108 17.67 -14.17 -8.22
CA GLN A 108 16.86 -13.09 -7.66
C GLN A 108 17.79 -12.04 -7.06
N HIS A 109 17.62 -10.78 -7.46
CA HIS A 109 18.43 -9.66 -7.00
C HIS A 109 17.67 -8.33 -7.09
N TYR A 110 18.26 -7.27 -6.58
CA TYR A 110 17.79 -5.90 -6.77
C TYR A 110 18.55 -5.25 -7.92
N ASP A 111 17.89 -4.31 -8.60
CA ASP A 111 18.48 -3.48 -9.63
C ASP A 111 17.78 -2.12 -9.62
N THR A 112 18.47 -1.13 -9.10
CA THR A 112 17.96 0.27 -9.00
C THR A 112 18.71 1.21 -9.94
N SER A 113 19.37 0.66 -10.97
CA SER A 113 19.99 1.46 -12.03
C SER A 113 18.95 2.27 -12.81
N ALA A 114 19.34 3.42 -13.33
CA ALA A 114 18.50 4.28 -14.17
C ALA A 114 17.92 3.52 -15.36
N ALA A 115 18.71 2.64 -15.98
CA ALA A 115 18.27 1.81 -17.11
C ALA A 115 17.16 0.84 -16.70
N HIS A 116 17.28 0.18 -15.54
CA HIS A 116 16.25 -0.74 -15.06
C HIS A 116 14.99 0.00 -14.64
N ILE A 117 15.10 1.10 -13.86
CA ILE A 117 13.96 1.92 -13.45
C ILE A 117 13.16 2.37 -14.68
N THR A 118 13.84 2.92 -15.70
CA THR A 118 13.17 3.40 -16.92
C THR A 118 12.49 2.25 -17.67
N SER A 119 13.18 1.13 -17.87
CA SER A 119 12.61 -0.01 -18.59
C SER A 119 11.41 -0.64 -17.87
N SER A 120 11.45 -0.66 -16.53
CA SER A 120 10.35 -1.15 -15.70
C SER A 120 9.12 -0.24 -15.80
N VAL A 121 9.31 1.08 -15.74
CA VAL A 121 8.22 2.06 -15.95
C VAL A 121 7.58 1.87 -17.33
N GLU A 122 8.39 1.77 -18.38
CA GLU A 122 7.88 1.52 -19.74
C GLU A 122 7.07 0.23 -19.84
N GLN A 123 7.51 -0.81 -19.13
CA GLN A 123 6.78 -2.08 -19.06
C GLN A 123 5.46 -1.92 -18.31
N SER A 124 5.47 -1.27 -17.15
CA SER A 124 4.27 -1.02 -16.32
C SER A 124 3.23 -0.21 -17.10
N LEU A 125 3.64 0.85 -17.81
CA LEU A 125 2.74 1.65 -18.64
C LEU A 125 2.08 0.82 -19.73
N ARG A 126 2.84 -0.06 -20.41
CA ARG A 126 2.27 -0.96 -21.42
C ARG A 126 1.30 -1.97 -20.83
N GLN A 127 1.65 -2.60 -19.69
CA GLN A 127 0.81 -3.61 -19.04
C GLN A 127 -0.48 -2.99 -18.47
N LEU A 128 -0.38 -1.87 -17.79
CA LEU A 128 -1.52 -1.13 -17.23
C LEU A 128 -2.35 -0.41 -18.31
N ARG A 129 -1.86 -0.37 -19.58
CA ARG A 129 -2.51 0.33 -20.70
C ARG A 129 -2.79 1.80 -20.39
N THR A 130 -1.79 2.49 -19.85
CA THR A 130 -1.85 3.89 -19.46
C THR A 130 -0.62 4.66 -19.96
N ASP A 131 -0.73 5.95 -20.05
CA ASP A 131 0.37 6.86 -20.44
C ASP A 131 1.20 7.35 -19.24
N ARG A 132 0.69 7.18 -18.01
CA ARG A 132 1.34 7.67 -16.79
C ARG A 132 1.07 6.79 -15.57
N LEU A 133 2.01 6.81 -14.63
CA LEU A 133 1.81 6.41 -13.24
C LEU A 133 1.64 7.65 -12.37
N ASP A 134 0.74 7.60 -11.39
CA ASP A 134 0.60 8.68 -10.40
C ASP A 134 1.71 8.64 -9.36
N LEU A 135 2.17 7.44 -9.00
CA LEU A 135 3.25 7.23 -8.06
C LEU A 135 4.08 6.00 -8.44
N LEU A 136 5.41 6.17 -8.49
CA LEU A 136 6.37 5.06 -8.61
C LEU A 136 7.16 4.92 -7.32
N LEU A 137 7.33 3.69 -6.83
CA LEU A 137 8.15 3.36 -5.68
C LEU A 137 9.37 2.53 -6.07
N ILE A 138 10.54 2.80 -5.50
CA ILE A 138 11.59 1.78 -5.42
C ILE A 138 11.14 0.73 -4.41
N HIS A 139 10.99 -0.52 -4.85
CA HIS A 139 10.28 -1.56 -4.10
C HIS A 139 11.02 -2.01 -2.84
N ARG A 140 12.36 -2.05 -2.89
CA ARG A 140 13.26 -2.38 -1.78
C ARG A 140 14.55 -1.58 -1.88
N PRO A 141 15.20 -1.27 -0.75
CA PRO A 141 16.54 -0.70 -0.78
C PRO A 141 17.52 -1.74 -1.35
N ASP A 142 18.24 -1.34 -2.38
CA ASP A 142 19.30 -2.13 -3.00
C ASP A 142 20.63 -1.83 -2.30
N PRO A 143 21.39 -2.83 -1.85
CA PRO A 143 22.75 -2.59 -1.30
C PRO A 143 23.70 -1.89 -2.26
N LEU A 144 23.44 -1.96 -3.57
CA LEU A 144 24.27 -1.34 -4.63
C LEU A 144 23.65 -0.04 -5.18
N MET A 145 22.56 0.48 -4.56
CA MET A 145 21.91 1.69 -5.06
C MET A 145 22.80 2.91 -4.99
N ASP A 146 22.78 3.67 -6.07
CA ASP A 146 23.31 5.04 -6.12
C ASP A 146 22.14 6.03 -6.05
N PHE A 147 22.11 6.85 -5.02
CA PHE A 147 21.01 7.80 -4.81
C PHE A 147 20.98 8.92 -5.88
N ASP A 148 22.13 9.30 -6.43
CA ASP A 148 22.20 10.34 -7.46
C ASP A 148 21.72 9.78 -8.81
N GLU A 149 22.04 8.51 -9.13
CA GLU A 149 21.51 7.81 -10.31
C GLU A 149 19.98 7.66 -10.24
N ILE A 150 19.44 7.21 -9.08
CA ILE A 150 17.99 7.10 -8.88
C ILE A 150 17.30 8.45 -9.03
N ALA A 151 17.86 9.52 -8.44
CA ALA A 151 17.30 10.86 -8.53
C ALA A 151 17.29 11.40 -9.97
N SER A 152 18.33 11.10 -10.75
CA SER A 152 18.40 11.44 -12.18
C SER A 152 17.30 10.72 -12.96
N ALA A 153 17.15 9.40 -12.79
CA ALA A 153 16.10 8.61 -13.43
C ALA A 153 14.70 9.15 -13.09
N PHE A 154 14.45 9.52 -11.83
CA PHE A 154 13.19 10.12 -11.40
C PHE A 154 12.94 11.48 -12.10
N SER A 155 13.95 12.31 -12.22
CA SER A 155 13.85 13.62 -12.90
C SER A 155 13.52 13.46 -14.38
N GLU A 156 14.13 12.51 -15.06
CA GLU A 156 13.87 12.21 -16.47
C GLU A 156 12.44 11.68 -16.69
N LEU A 157 12.00 10.72 -15.87
CA LEU A 157 10.66 10.15 -15.96
C LEU A 157 9.57 11.18 -15.63
N LYS A 158 9.82 12.08 -14.68
CA LYS A 158 8.93 13.19 -14.35
C LYS A 158 8.84 14.20 -15.50
N THR A 159 9.96 14.58 -16.06
CA THR A 159 10.03 15.52 -17.21
C THR A 159 9.32 14.95 -18.44
N ALA A 160 9.44 13.63 -18.65
CA ALA A 160 8.72 12.91 -19.72
C ALA A 160 7.22 12.76 -19.44
N GLY A 161 6.70 13.13 -18.27
CA GLY A 161 5.30 12.97 -17.87
C GLY A 161 4.86 11.53 -17.62
N LYS A 162 5.80 10.58 -17.58
CA LYS A 162 5.51 9.14 -17.41
C LYS A 162 5.21 8.76 -15.97
N VAL A 163 5.75 9.50 -15.02
CA VAL A 163 5.53 9.34 -13.59
C VAL A 163 5.35 10.72 -12.96
N LEU A 164 4.26 10.91 -12.20
CA LEU A 164 3.93 12.21 -11.62
C LEU A 164 4.61 12.42 -10.26
N HIS A 165 4.66 11.37 -9.44
CA HIS A 165 5.26 11.39 -8.10
C HIS A 165 6.11 10.15 -7.85
N PHE A 166 7.04 10.26 -6.91
CA PHE A 166 7.99 9.21 -6.59
C PHE A 166 8.07 8.98 -5.09
N GLY A 167 8.38 7.76 -4.71
CA GLY A 167 8.56 7.34 -3.34
C GLY A 167 9.42 6.08 -3.27
N VAL A 168 9.45 5.48 -2.11
CA VAL A 168 10.20 4.26 -1.86
C VAL A 168 9.37 3.27 -1.03
N SER A 169 9.87 2.05 -0.88
CA SER A 169 9.25 1.05 -0.02
C SER A 169 10.32 0.33 0.81
N ASN A 170 10.04 0.21 2.11
CA ASN A 170 10.91 -0.44 3.10
C ASN A 170 12.31 0.18 3.26
N PHE A 171 12.45 1.46 2.96
CA PHE A 171 13.66 2.21 3.23
C PHE A 171 13.73 2.56 4.72
N SER A 172 14.94 2.49 5.30
CA SER A 172 15.18 3.06 6.62
C SER A 172 15.03 4.59 6.59
N ARG A 173 14.84 5.21 7.75
CA ARG A 173 14.80 6.66 7.88
C ARG A 173 15.98 7.33 7.14
N HIS A 174 17.20 6.87 7.39
CA HIS A 174 18.40 7.46 6.79
C HIS A 174 18.43 7.30 5.25
N GLN A 175 18.08 6.12 4.74
CA GLN A 175 18.01 5.90 3.28
C GLN A 175 16.94 6.79 2.63
N PHE A 176 15.76 6.90 3.28
CA PHE A 176 14.69 7.79 2.83
C PHE A 176 15.16 9.25 2.75
N GLU A 177 15.70 9.79 3.84
CA GLU A 177 16.19 11.16 3.91
C GLU A 177 17.32 11.42 2.91
N SER A 178 18.21 10.45 2.68
CA SER A 178 19.33 10.57 1.72
C SER A 178 18.83 10.73 0.29
N LEU A 179 17.82 9.97 -0.12
CA LEU A 179 17.23 10.11 -1.45
C LEU A 179 16.31 11.36 -1.51
N HIS A 180 15.54 11.62 -0.43
CA HIS A 180 14.63 12.77 -0.36
C HIS A 180 15.33 14.13 -0.51
N ARG A 181 16.56 14.25 0.00
CA ARG A 181 17.39 15.47 -0.22
C ARG A 181 17.80 15.69 -1.67
N ARG A 182 17.84 14.65 -2.50
CA ARG A 182 18.19 14.70 -3.93
C ARG A 182 16.98 14.87 -4.82
N PHE A 183 15.89 14.21 -4.45
CA PHE A 183 14.63 14.28 -5.20
C PHE A 183 13.46 14.15 -4.22
N PRO A 184 12.46 15.07 -4.26
CA PRO A 184 11.34 15.04 -3.33
C PRO A 184 10.53 13.73 -3.43
N LEU A 185 10.47 12.97 -2.33
CA LEU A 185 9.70 11.73 -2.22
C LEU A 185 8.34 12.00 -1.59
N ALA A 186 7.31 11.33 -2.10
CA ALA A 186 5.94 11.48 -1.64
C ALA A 186 5.58 10.55 -0.46
N THR A 187 6.26 9.40 -0.33
CA THR A 187 5.97 8.40 0.71
C THR A 187 7.07 7.37 0.84
N ASN A 188 7.08 6.65 1.98
CA ASN A 188 7.72 5.35 2.17
C ASN A 188 6.63 4.31 2.48
N GLN A 189 6.50 3.28 1.64
CA GLN A 189 5.55 2.20 1.87
C GLN A 189 6.21 1.11 2.71
N VAL A 190 5.72 0.86 3.94
CA VAL A 190 6.33 -0.07 4.90
C VAL A 190 5.33 -1.09 5.43
N GLU A 191 5.81 -2.23 5.95
CA GLU A 191 4.95 -3.13 6.69
C GLU A 191 4.51 -2.47 7.99
N PHE A 192 3.19 -2.45 8.24
CA PHE A 192 2.68 -2.01 9.53
C PHE A 192 1.34 -2.68 9.85
N SER A 193 1.32 -3.36 10.97
CA SER A 193 0.14 -4.06 11.50
C SER A 193 0.33 -4.30 13.00
N PRO A 194 -0.69 -4.75 13.74
CA PRO A 194 -0.50 -5.18 15.13
C PRO A 194 0.51 -6.31 15.31
N LEU A 195 0.82 -7.11 14.27
CA LEU A 195 1.89 -8.13 14.30
C LEU A 195 3.23 -7.63 13.77
N HIS A 196 3.32 -6.38 13.30
CA HIS A 196 4.56 -5.74 12.85
C HIS A 196 4.54 -4.26 13.23
N THR A 197 4.95 -3.95 14.46
CA THR A 197 4.91 -2.61 15.03
C THR A 197 6.24 -1.85 14.92
N GLN A 198 7.24 -2.45 14.26
CA GLN A 198 8.60 -1.93 14.14
C GLN A 198 8.67 -0.45 13.73
N PRO A 199 7.92 0.03 12.71
CA PRO A 199 8.03 1.42 12.24
C PRO A 199 7.68 2.49 13.29
N VAL A 200 7.00 2.13 14.37
CA VAL A 200 6.71 3.03 15.51
C VAL A 200 7.94 3.25 16.40
N PHE A 201 8.93 2.33 16.35
CA PHE A 201 10.04 2.29 17.29
C PHE A 201 11.42 2.44 16.65
N ASP A 202 11.52 2.37 15.31
CA ASP A 202 12.79 2.43 14.58
C ASP A 202 13.01 3.79 13.86
N GLU A 203 12.32 4.83 14.32
CA GLU A 203 12.37 6.19 13.79
C GLU A 203 11.78 6.35 12.37
N THR A 204 11.26 5.27 11.75
CA THR A 204 10.67 5.37 10.40
C THR A 204 9.48 6.33 10.40
N PHE A 205 8.55 6.18 11.33
CA PHE A 205 7.37 7.05 11.40
C PHE A 205 7.70 8.45 11.91
N ASP A 206 8.63 8.57 12.86
CA ASP A 206 9.06 9.88 13.37
C ASP A 206 9.68 10.74 12.28
N GLY A 207 10.58 10.15 11.47
CA GLY A 207 11.21 10.85 10.35
C GLY A 207 10.22 11.27 9.27
N LEU A 208 9.22 10.44 8.97
CA LEU A 208 8.17 10.79 8.01
C LEU A 208 7.24 11.88 8.55
N GLN A 209 6.90 11.82 9.85
CA GLN A 209 6.10 12.83 10.52
C GLN A 209 6.81 14.19 10.53
N ASP A 210 8.10 14.23 10.80
CA ASP A 210 8.92 15.44 10.78
C ASP A 210 8.90 16.13 9.40
N LEU A 211 8.90 15.34 8.33
CA LEU A 211 8.80 15.82 6.95
C LEU A 211 7.36 16.13 6.49
N GLY A 212 6.34 15.85 7.32
CA GLY A 212 4.94 15.99 6.93
C GLY A 212 4.50 14.98 5.86
N ILE A 213 5.17 13.81 5.78
CA ILE A 213 4.92 12.76 4.80
C ILE A 213 4.17 11.61 5.45
N ALA A 214 3.05 11.20 4.84
CA ALA A 214 2.29 10.04 5.27
C ALA A 214 2.87 8.75 4.65
N PRO A 215 3.19 7.71 5.44
CA PRO A 215 3.55 6.41 4.90
C PRO A 215 2.35 5.68 4.30
N MET A 216 2.61 4.75 3.39
CA MET A 216 1.67 3.70 3.03
C MET A 216 1.98 2.45 3.86
N ALA A 217 0.94 1.74 4.34
CA ALA A 217 1.11 0.58 5.22
C ALA A 217 0.65 -0.69 4.51
N TRP A 218 1.60 -1.54 4.10
CA TRP A 218 1.27 -2.83 3.52
C TRP A 218 1.06 -3.91 4.60
N SER A 219 0.30 -4.95 4.26
CA SER A 219 -0.10 -6.05 5.17
C SER A 219 -0.76 -5.61 6.48
N PRO A 220 -1.73 -4.70 6.48
CA PRO A 220 -2.38 -4.19 7.70
C PRO A 220 -3.01 -5.29 8.56
N LEU A 221 -3.43 -6.39 7.94
CA LEU A 221 -3.99 -7.58 8.60
C LEU A 221 -2.98 -8.74 8.69
N ALA A 222 -1.66 -8.42 8.58
CA ALA A 222 -0.56 -9.37 8.67
C ALA A 222 -0.71 -10.59 7.72
N GLY A 223 -1.16 -10.36 6.49
CA GLY A 223 -1.39 -11.42 5.51
C GLY A 223 -2.53 -12.38 5.89
N GLY A 224 -3.41 -11.99 6.80
CA GLY A 224 -4.52 -12.81 7.32
C GLY A 224 -4.22 -13.53 8.64
N ARG A 225 -2.99 -13.47 9.14
CA ARG A 225 -2.57 -14.11 10.42
C ARG A 225 -3.34 -13.59 11.64
N LEU A 226 -3.91 -12.38 11.58
CA LEU A 226 -4.76 -11.85 12.64
C LEU A 226 -6.08 -12.62 12.80
N PHE A 227 -6.53 -13.40 11.80
CA PHE A 227 -7.81 -14.11 11.85
C PHE A 227 -7.70 -15.56 12.31
N GLN A 228 -6.55 -16.19 12.13
CA GLN A 228 -6.36 -17.61 12.42
C GLN A 228 -4.91 -17.97 12.69
N GLY A 229 -4.70 -19.04 13.44
CA GLY A 229 -3.37 -19.53 13.80
C GLY A 229 -2.65 -18.60 14.79
N GLY A 230 -1.36 -18.82 14.97
CA GLY A 230 -0.51 -18.07 15.87
C GLY A 230 -0.28 -18.76 17.22
N ASP A 231 0.61 -18.16 17.99
CA ASP A 231 0.90 -18.54 19.38
C ASP A 231 -0.05 -17.85 20.37
N ALA A 232 0.19 -18.06 21.67
CA ALA A 232 -0.63 -17.48 22.74
C ALA A 232 -0.63 -15.93 22.71
N ASN A 233 0.45 -15.28 22.24
CA ASN A 233 0.49 -13.83 22.14
C ASN A 233 -0.41 -13.32 21.03
N VAL A 234 -0.43 -13.99 19.87
CA VAL A 234 -1.32 -13.67 18.75
C VAL A 234 -2.77 -13.91 19.13
N GLU A 235 -3.05 -14.98 19.90
CA GLU A 235 -4.39 -15.24 20.41
C GLU A 235 -4.85 -14.16 21.39
N ASN A 236 -4.01 -13.75 22.32
CA ASN A 236 -4.28 -12.66 23.25
C ASN A 236 -4.54 -11.34 22.51
N LEU A 237 -3.71 -11.00 21.53
CA LEU A 237 -3.91 -9.81 20.68
C LEU A 237 -5.28 -9.86 19.96
N ARG A 238 -5.63 -11.02 19.42
CA ARG A 238 -6.92 -11.21 18.75
C ARG A 238 -8.08 -11.00 19.71
N ASN A 239 -8.00 -11.52 20.93
CA ASN A 239 -9.04 -11.34 21.94
C ASN A 239 -9.20 -9.88 22.31
N VAL A 240 -8.11 -9.15 22.56
CA VAL A 240 -8.14 -7.70 22.86
C VAL A 240 -8.79 -6.91 21.72
N ILE A 241 -8.41 -7.18 20.46
CA ILE A 241 -9.03 -6.50 19.31
C ILE A 241 -10.52 -6.86 19.20
N LYS A 242 -10.88 -8.12 19.47
CA LYS A 242 -12.26 -8.58 19.41
C LYS A 242 -13.11 -7.92 20.48
N ASP A 243 -12.64 -7.83 21.72
CA ASP A 243 -13.37 -7.20 22.82
C ASP A 243 -13.66 -5.72 22.51
N ILE A 244 -12.64 -4.99 21.99
CA ILE A 244 -12.82 -3.60 21.53
C ILE A 244 -13.81 -3.51 20.36
N ALA A 245 -13.75 -4.44 19.41
CA ALA A 245 -14.67 -4.48 18.28
C ALA A 245 -16.11 -4.73 18.72
N ASP A 246 -16.33 -5.66 19.67
CA ASP A 246 -17.63 -5.97 20.24
C ASP A 246 -18.19 -4.76 21.04
N GLU A 247 -17.36 -4.08 21.85
CA GLU A 247 -17.75 -2.89 22.60
C GLU A 247 -18.15 -1.73 21.67
N LEU A 248 -17.37 -1.49 20.62
CA LEU A 248 -17.62 -0.45 19.64
C LEU A 248 -18.72 -0.83 18.63
N GLN A 249 -19.18 -2.09 18.63
CA GLN A 249 -20.10 -2.65 17.63
C GLN A 249 -19.58 -2.46 16.20
N ARG A 250 -18.27 -2.71 16.01
CA ARG A 250 -17.59 -2.59 14.72
C ARG A 250 -16.98 -3.91 14.29
N PRO A 251 -16.81 -4.15 12.97
CA PRO A 251 -16.08 -5.31 12.49
C PRO A 251 -14.64 -5.34 13.02
N PHE A 252 -14.14 -6.52 13.36
CA PHE A 252 -12.77 -6.73 13.84
C PHE A 252 -11.71 -6.03 12.96
N ALA A 253 -11.79 -6.21 11.63
CA ALA A 253 -10.81 -5.64 10.72
C ALA A 253 -10.91 -4.10 10.66
N SER A 254 -12.10 -3.50 10.79
CA SER A 254 -12.24 -2.04 10.80
C SER A 254 -11.53 -1.40 12.01
N VAL A 255 -11.53 -2.09 13.17
CA VAL A 255 -10.76 -1.67 14.36
C VAL A 255 -9.25 -1.68 14.07
N VAL A 256 -8.75 -2.69 13.38
CA VAL A 256 -7.33 -2.75 12.97
C VAL A 256 -6.98 -1.62 12.01
N PHE A 257 -7.83 -1.35 11.01
CA PHE A 257 -7.60 -0.24 10.09
C PHE A 257 -7.62 1.12 10.82
N ALA A 258 -8.57 1.34 11.74
CA ALA A 258 -8.62 2.55 12.56
C ALA A 258 -7.36 2.70 13.43
N TRP A 259 -6.89 1.61 14.06
CA TRP A 259 -5.67 1.58 14.86
C TRP A 259 -4.44 2.03 14.05
N ILE A 260 -4.26 1.51 12.84
CA ILE A 260 -3.16 1.88 11.94
C ILE A 260 -3.23 3.37 11.59
N MET A 261 -4.40 3.84 11.19
CA MET A 261 -4.59 5.20 10.71
C MET A 261 -4.46 6.28 11.80
N GLN A 262 -4.49 5.89 13.07
CA GLN A 262 -4.46 6.83 14.20
C GLN A 262 -3.05 7.29 14.57
N VAL A 263 -2.00 6.63 14.06
CA VAL A 263 -0.61 7.08 14.24
C VAL A 263 -0.45 8.50 13.67
N PRO A 264 0.27 9.42 14.36
CA PRO A 264 0.35 10.84 13.96
C PRO A 264 0.84 11.11 12.54
N CYS A 265 1.74 10.28 11.99
CA CYS A 265 2.16 10.35 10.58
C CYS A 265 1.09 9.89 9.58
N LYS A 266 -0.10 9.47 10.06
CA LYS A 266 -1.30 9.14 9.29
C LYS A 266 -1.08 8.08 8.20
N PRO A 267 -0.62 6.87 8.53
CA PRO A 267 -0.38 5.82 7.54
C PRO A 267 -1.62 5.52 6.70
N LEU A 268 -1.44 5.27 5.40
CA LEU A 268 -2.51 4.83 4.49
C LEU A 268 -2.44 3.31 4.35
N PRO A 269 -3.35 2.54 4.96
CA PRO A 269 -3.32 1.08 4.87
C PRO A 269 -3.78 0.57 3.50
N LEU A 270 -3.12 -0.51 3.05
CA LEU A 270 -3.44 -1.23 1.83
C LEU A 270 -4.35 -2.42 2.12
N THR A 271 -5.45 -2.57 1.38
CA THR A 271 -6.26 -3.79 1.43
C THR A 271 -6.00 -4.65 0.19
N GLY A 272 -5.59 -5.91 0.37
CA GLY A 272 -5.24 -6.85 -0.72
C GLY A 272 -6.31 -7.90 -0.98
N THR A 273 -7.60 -7.56 -0.83
CA THR A 273 -8.73 -8.46 -1.01
C THR A 273 -9.43 -8.25 -2.35
N GLY A 274 -9.92 -9.35 -2.95
CA GLY A 274 -10.83 -9.30 -4.11
C GLY A 274 -12.32 -9.32 -3.72
N ARG A 275 -12.66 -9.13 -2.43
CA ARG A 275 -14.05 -9.12 -1.94
C ARG A 275 -14.44 -7.70 -1.55
N ILE A 276 -15.47 -7.17 -2.21
CA ILE A 276 -15.89 -5.77 -1.98
C ILE A 276 -16.37 -5.51 -0.55
N GLU A 277 -16.98 -6.52 0.10
CA GLU A 277 -17.39 -6.40 1.49
C GLU A 277 -16.19 -6.18 2.43
N ALA A 278 -15.06 -6.83 2.16
CA ALA A 278 -13.85 -6.63 2.95
C ALA A 278 -13.19 -5.27 2.68
N VAL A 279 -13.32 -4.73 1.46
CA VAL A 279 -12.94 -3.33 1.15
C VAL A 279 -13.83 -2.36 1.94
N GLY A 280 -15.16 -2.60 1.97
CA GLY A 280 -16.10 -1.79 2.75
C GLY A 280 -15.76 -1.78 4.24
N VAL A 281 -15.38 -2.93 4.83
CA VAL A 281 -14.91 -3.02 6.23
C VAL A 281 -13.65 -2.17 6.46
N ALA A 282 -12.71 -2.16 5.49
CA ALA A 282 -11.53 -1.31 5.59
C ALA A 282 -11.91 0.19 5.56
N VAL A 283 -12.83 0.57 4.66
CA VAL A 283 -13.36 1.95 4.59
C VAL A 283 -14.09 2.34 5.86
N GLU A 284 -14.86 1.43 6.48
CA GLU A 284 -15.52 1.69 7.76
C GLU A 284 -14.51 2.09 8.86
N GLY A 285 -13.30 1.53 8.84
CA GLY A 285 -12.22 1.93 9.74
C GLY A 285 -11.82 3.41 9.64
N THR A 286 -12.19 4.11 8.57
CA THR A 286 -11.96 5.56 8.43
C THR A 286 -13.01 6.43 9.15
N GLN A 287 -14.10 5.84 9.64
CA GLN A 287 -15.27 6.57 10.14
C GLN A 287 -15.26 6.76 11.66
N PHE A 288 -14.28 6.19 12.37
CA PHE A 288 -14.16 6.33 13.83
C PHE A 288 -12.69 6.33 14.25
N THR A 289 -12.45 6.69 15.49
CA THR A 289 -11.14 6.62 16.15
C THR A 289 -11.26 5.82 17.43
N LEU A 290 -10.19 5.13 17.80
CA LEU A 290 -10.12 4.43 19.09
C LEU A 290 -9.84 5.42 20.22
N SER A 291 -10.28 5.08 21.43
CA SER A 291 -9.76 5.76 22.61
C SER A 291 -8.25 5.55 22.72
N ARG A 292 -7.57 6.44 23.44
CA ARG A 292 -6.13 6.28 23.67
C ARG A 292 -5.82 4.97 24.42
N SER A 293 -6.67 4.61 25.39
CA SER A 293 -6.55 3.35 26.13
C SER A 293 -6.67 2.13 25.24
N ASP A 294 -7.64 2.09 24.31
CA ASP A 294 -7.85 0.97 23.40
C ASP A 294 -6.68 0.83 22.42
N TRP A 295 -6.21 1.97 21.90
CA TRP A 295 -5.04 1.97 21.01
C TRP A 295 -3.82 1.34 21.68
N PHE A 296 -3.55 1.74 22.97
CA PHE A 296 -2.44 1.18 23.75
C PHE A 296 -2.70 -0.26 24.23
N ALA A 297 -3.94 -0.65 24.48
CA ALA A 297 -4.29 -2.03 24.81
C ALA A 297 -3.92 -2.98 23.64
N ILE A 298 -4.23 -2.59 22.40
CA ILE A 298 -3.81 -3.32 21.20
C ILE A 298 -2.28 -3.35 21.08
N LEU A 299 -1.60 -2.22 21.28
CA LEU A 299 -0.13 -2.16 21.21
C LEU A 299 0.53 -3.07 22.25
N ARG A 300 0.05 -3.03 23.51
CA ARG A 300 0.54 -3.88 24.59
C ARG A 300 0.38 -5.37 24.27
N ALA A 301 -0.81 -5.76 23.81
CA ALA A 301 -1.08 -7.13 23.39
C ALA A 301 -0.21 -7.55 22.19
N ALA A 302 0.00 -6.65 21.23
CA ALA A 302 0.87 -6.86 20.08
C ALA A 302 2.33 -7.13 20.46
N ARG A 303 2.84 -6.47 21.50
CA ARG A 303 4.22 -6.60 21.98
C ARG A 303 4.42 -7.71 23.02
N GLY A 304 3.34 -8.18 23.62
CA GLY A 304 3.38 -9.20 24.68
C GLY A 304 3.97 -8.72 26.02
N HIS A 305 4.16 -7.43 26.20
CA HIS A 305 4.66 -6.82 27.45
C HIS A 305 4.10 -5.40 27.65
N GLU A 306 4.19 -4.92 28.88
CA GLU A 306 3.74 -3.56 29.22
C GLU A 306 4.50 -2.49 28.40
N VAL A 307 3.83 -1.36 28.19
CA VAL A 307 4.48 -0.17 27.63
C VAL A 307 5.38 0.42 28.70
N ALA A 308 6.64 0.65 28.37
CA ALA A 308 7.64 1.20 29.29
C ALA A 308 7.36 2.66 29.64
#